data_bffe724de325f49c2589a8ad6aa5abaf
#
_entry.id   bffe724de325f49c2589a8ad6aa5abaf
#
_cell.length_a   1.000
_cell.length_b   1.000
_cell.length_c   1.000
_cell.angle_alpha   90.00
_cell.angle_beta   90.00
_cell.angle_gamma   90.00
#
_symmetry.space_group_name_H-M   'P 1'
#
loop_
_entity.id
_entity.type
_entity.pdbx_description
1 polymer ?
#
loop_
_entity_poly.entity_id
_entity_poly.type
_entity_poly.pdbx_seq_one_letter_code
_entity_poly.pdbx_strand_id
1 'polypeptide(L)'
;MSLDAYAKQQQAAESPRETEYRLFGRVTASLIEARDKGLKGAALMDSLDWNRRMWSTLALDCALPGNAWPETLRAQIISLSIYVSKTTSKVFRGETSIEDLISLNRIIMEGLATRPASQARHADKPPLPLPAGGMMG
;
A
#
# COMPACT_ATOMS: atom_id res chain seq x y z
N MET A 1 24.57 -15.32 19.43
CA MET A 1 23.44 -15.21 18.52
C MET A 1 23.88 -14.48 17.27
N SER A 2 23.51 -14.99 16.14
CA SER A 2 23.92 -14.37 14.89
C SER A 2 23.07 -13.13 14.60
N LEU A 3 23.63 -12.26 13.78
CA LEU A 3 22.88 -11.09 13.32
C LEU A 3 21.64 -11.49 12.55
N ASP A 4 21.72 -12.59 11.81
CA ASP A 4 20.56 -13.09 11.07
C ASP A 4 19.43 -13.50 11.98
N ALA A 5 19.75 -14.18 13.08
CA ALA A 5 18.73 -14.58 14.03
C ALA A 5 18.10 -13.37 14.70
N TYR A 6 18.91 -12.37 15.02
CA TYR A 6 18.41 -11.16 15.63
C TYR A 6 17.51 -10.40 14.67
N ALA A 7 17.92 -10.29 13.42
CA ALA A 7 17.13 -9.61 12.39
C ALA A 7 15.80 -10.31 12.17
N LYS A 8 15.83 -11.64 12.15
CA LYS A 8 14.58 -12.41 12.00
C LYS A 8 13.64 -12.19 13.17
N GLN A 9 14.21 -12.14 14.37
CA GLN A 9 13.41 -11.93 15.56
C GLN A 9 12.77 -10.55 15.56
N GLN A 10 13.51 -9.53 15.18
CA GLN A 10 12.97 -8.19 15.05
C GLN A 10 11.89 -8.11 14.00
N GLN A 11 12.13 -8.75 12.87
CA GLN A 11 11.17 -8.78 11.78
C GLN A 11 9.88 -9.47 12.21
N ALA A 12 10.02 -10.56 12.96
CA ALA A 12 8.86 -11.29 13.46
C ALA A 12 8.05 -10.49 14.46
N ALA A 13 8.70 -9.57 15.17
CA ALA A 13 8.01 -8.74 16.14
C ALA A 13 7.27 -7.58 15.49
N GLU A 14 7.57 -7.30 14.23
CA GLU A 14 6.93 -6.21 13.51
C GLU A 14 5.52 -6.64 13.08
N SER A 15 4.55 -5.76 13.27
CA SER A 15 3.20 -6.07 12.83
C SER A 15 3.12 -6.06 11.30
N PRO A 16 2.21 -6.84 10.71
CA PRO A 16 2.03 -6.79 9.26
C PRO A 16 1.73 -5.38 8.76
N ARG A 17 1.00 -4.61 9.55
CA ARG A 17 0.67 -3.24 9.16
C ARG A 17 1.91 -2.35 9.10
N GLU A 18 2.80 -2.52 10.07
CA GLU A 18 4.05 -1.76 10.06
C GLU A 18 4.91 -2.14 8.86
N THR A 19 4.94 -3.43 8.56
CA THR A 19 5.68 -3.91 7.40
C THR A 19 5.14 -3.32 6.12
N GLU A 20 3.82 -3.30 5.98
CA GLU A 20 3.17 -2.73 4.81
C GLU A 20 3.43 -1.24 4.70
N TYR A 21 3.35 -0.54 5.81
CA TYR A 21 3.61 0.89 5.81
C TYR A 21 5.03 1.19 5.34
N ARG A 22 5.98 0.41 5.83
CA ARG A 22 7.38 0.60 5.44
C ARG A 22 7.60 0.31 3.97
N LEU A 23 6.96 -0.74 3.46
CA LEU A 23 7.08 -1.07 2.05
C LEU A 23 6.48 0.04 1.19
N PHE A 24 5.31 0.55 1.56
CA PHE A 24 4.73 1.68 0.85
C PHE A 24 5.67 2.86 0.82
N GLY A 25 6.35 3.14 1.94
CA GLY A 25 7.31 4.24 2.00
C GLY A 25 8.45 4.07 1.03
N ARG A 26 9.00 2.87 0.96
CA ARG A 26 10.14 2.59 0.07
C ARG A 26 9.73 2.67 -1.39
N VAL A 27 8.59 2.10 -1.71
CA VAL A 27 8.10 2.12 -3.09
C VAL A 27 7.76 3.53 -3.52
N THR A 28 7.13 4.29 -2.63
CA THR A 28 6.79 5.68 -2.93
C THR A 28 8.05 6.52 -3.13
N ALA A 29 9.07 6.29 -2.31
CA ALA A 29 10.34 6.99 -2.49
C ALA A 29 10.95 6.68 -3.86
N SER A 30 10.81 5.45 -4.33
CA SER A 30 11.28 5.07 -5.66
C SER A 30 10.53 5.84 -6.76
N LEU A 31 9.22 5.99 -6.60
CA LEU A 31 8.43 6.77 -7.57
C LEU A 31 8.84 8.24 -7.57
N ILE A 32 9.07 8.78 -6.39
CA ILE A 32 9.50 10.17 -6.26
C ILE A 32 10.87 10.38 -6.92
N GLU A 33 11.77 9.44 -6.71
CA GLU A 33 13.08 9.51 -7.34
C GLU A 33 12.96 9.44 -8.85
N ALA A 34 12.11 8.57 -9.36
CA ALA A 34 11.87 8.47 -10.80
C ALA A 34 11.35 9.78 -11.35
N ARG A 35 10.45 10.43 -10.62
CA ARG A 35 9.91 11.72 -11.01
C ARG A 35 11.02 12.79 -11.03
N ASP A 36 11.75 12.88 -9.92
CA ASP A 36 12.73 13.95 -9.76
C ASP A 36 13.89 13.83 -10.73
N LYS A 37 14.28 12.60 -11.06
CA LYS A 37 15.36 12.34 -12.01
C LYS A 37 14.90 12.28 -13.45
N GLY A 38 13.60 12.37 -13.67
CA GLY A 38 13.05 12.28 -15.03
C GLY A 38 13.36 10.95 -15.70
N LEU A 39 13.28 9.86 -14.96
CA LEU A 39 13.61 8.55 -15.50
C LEU A 39 12.64 8.16 -16.62
N LYS A 40 13.15 7.44 -17.60
CA LYS A 40 12.38 6.95 -18.73
C LYS A 40 12.80 5.53 -19.04
N GLY A 41 12.06 4.88 -19.92
CA GLY A 41 12.39 3.54 -20.37
C GLY A 41 12.44 2.52 -19.25
N ALA A 42 13.45 1.66 -19.30
CA ALA A 42 13.55 0.56 -18.36
C ALA A 42 13.65 1.02 -16.91
N ALA A 43 14.39 2.11 -16.65
CA ALA A 43 14.54 2.61 -15.29
C ALA A 43 13.21 3.09 -14.72
N LEU A 44 12.41 3.76 -15.54
CA LEU A 44 11.08 4.18 -15.12
C LEU A 44 10.19 2.96 -14.91
N MET A 45 10.24 2.01 -15.83
CA MET A 45 9.40 0.81 -15.73
C MET A 45 9.73 0.00 -14.47
N ASP A 46 11.00 -0.06 -14.07
CA ASP A 46 11.37 -0.79 -12.86
C ASP A 46 10.64 -0.21 -11.63
N SER A 47 10.61 1.09 -11.53
CA SER A 47 9.96 1.77 -10.42
C SER A 47 8.44 1.58 -10.48
N LEU A 48 7.87 1.77 -11.66
CA LEU A 48 6.43 1.61 -11.86
C LEU A 48 5.98 0.18 -11.59
N ASP A 49 6.78 -0.79 -12.03
CA ASP A 49 6.43 -2.18 -11.86
C ASP A 49 6.53 -2.62 -10.40
N TRP A 50 7.50 -2.09 -9.66
CA TRP A 50 7.60 -2.37 -8.24
C TRP A 50 6.34 -1.90 -7.52
N ASN A 51 5.89 -0.69 -7.84
CA ASN A 51 4.66 -0.15 -7.27
C ASN A 51 3.44 -1.01 -7.63
N ARG A 52 3.32 -1.36 -8.91
CA ARG A 52 2.20 -2.17 -9.37
C ARG A 52 2.17 -3.53 -8.68
N ARG A 53 3.32 -4.17 -8.54
CA ARG A 53 3.40 -5.48 -7.89
C ARG A 53 3.07 -5.39 -6.41
N MET A 54 3.50 -4.33 -5.75
CA MET A 54 3.13 -4.13 -4.35
C MET A 54 1.62 -4.04 -4.21
N TRP A 55 0.98 -3.25 -5.05
CA TRP A 55 -0.47 -3.10 -5.02
C TRP A 55 -1.18 -4.42 -5.34
N SER A 56 -0.69 -5.17 -6.32
CA SER A 56 -1.29 -6.46 -6.67
C SER A 56 -1.18 -7.46 -5.54
N THR A 57 -0.02 -7.50 -4.89
CA THR A 57 0.17 -8.40 -3.76
C THR A 57 -0.76 -8.03 -2.61
N LEU A 58 -0.89 -6.74 -2.34
CA LEU A 58 -1.76 -6.27 -1.28
C LEU A 58 -3.23 -6.61 -1.59
N ALA A 59 -3.63 -6.46 -2.84
CA ALA A 59 -5.00 -6.78 -3.25
C ALA A 59 -5.29 -8.27 -3.13
N LEU A 60 -4.32 -9.10 -3.51
CA LEU A 60 -4.48 -10.55 -3.36
C LEU A 60 -4.64 -10.92 -1.89
N ASP A 61 -3.83 -10.32 -1.04
CA ASP A 61 -3.90 -10.55 0.39
C ASP A 61 -5.26 -10.13 0.95
N CYS A 62 -5.77 -9.01 0.48
CA CYS A 62 -7.09 -8.52 0.90
C CYS A 62 -8.23 -9.42 0.44
N ALA A 63 -8.02 -10.19 -0.61
CA ALA A 63 -9.03 -11.10 -1.13
C ALA A 63 -9.07 -12.44 -0.39
N LEU A 64 -8.04 -12.72 0.42
CA LEU A 64 -7.98 -14.01 1.11
C LEU A 64 -8.95 -14.04 2.29
N PRO A 65 -9.58 -15.22 2.54
CA PRO A 65 -10.47 -15.38 3.66
C PRO A 65 -9.74 -15.23 4.95
N GLY A 66 -9.53 -14.79 5.73
CA GLY A 66 -8.73 -14.67 6.94
C GLY A 66 -7.99 -13.36 7.06
N ASN A 67 -8.12 -12.52 6.05
CA ASN A 67 -7.52 -11.21 6.15
C ASN A 67 -8.23 -10.44 7.25
N ALA A 68 -7.46 -9.82 8.15
CA ALA A 68 -8.00 -9.20 9.34
C ALA A 68 -8.54 -7.78 9.13
N TRP A 69 -8.33 -7.22 7.95
CA TRP A 69 -8.78 -5.85 7.69
C TRP A 69 -10.29 -5.80 7.47
N PRO A 70 -10.91 -4.67 7.79
CA PRO A 70 -12.35 -4.51 7.54
C PRO A 70 -12.69 -4.74 6.08
N GLU A 71 -13.85 -5.32 5.84
CA GLU A 71 -14.29 -5.66 4.50
C GLU A 71 -14.31 -4.46 3.56
N THR A 72 -14.77 -3.32 4.05
CA THR A 72 -14.83 -2.11 3.25
C THR A 72 -13.44 -1.69 2.77
N LEU A 73 -12.47 -1.73 3.68
CA LEU A 73 -11.10 -1.36 3.33
C LEU A 73 -10.53 -2.35 2.32
N ARG A 74 -10.78 -3.64 2.53
CA ARG A 74 -10.29 -4.66 1.60
C ARG A 74 -10.84 -4.44 0.19
N ALA A 75 -12.13 -4.13 0.11
CA ALA A 75 -12.75 -3.87 -1.19
C ALA A 75 -12.15 -2.63 -1.85
N GLN A 76 -11.88 -1.60 -1.06
CA GLN A 76 -11.25 -0.39 -1.59
C GLN A 76 -9.85 -0.67 -2.13
N ILE A 77 -9.07 -1.45 -1.39
CA ILE A 77 -7.71 -1.78 -1.82
C ILE A 77 -7.75 -2.56 -3.13
N ILE A 78 -8.66 -3.50 -3.26
CA ILE A 78 -8.79 -4.29 -4.47
C ILE A 78 -9.15 -3.38 -5.66
N SER A 79 -10.11 -2.49 -5.47
CA SER A 79 -10.50 -1.56 -6.52
C SER A 79 -9.37 -0.62 -6.90
N LEU A 80 -8.65 -0.11 -5.91
CA LEU A 80 -7.53 0.79 -6.17
C LEU A 80 -6.39 0.08 -6.89
N SER A 81 -6.21 -1.21 -6.62
CA SER A 81 -5.19 -1.97 -7.32
C SER A 81 -5.46 -2.02 -8.83
N ILE A 82 -6.71 -2.11 -9.21
CA ILE A 82 -7.08 -2.07 -10.63
C ILE A 82 -6.75 -0.71 -11.21
N TYR A 83 -7.10 0.35 -10.48
CA TYR A 83 -6.78 1.70 -10.90
C TYR A 83 -5.27 1.88 -11.07
N VAL A 84 -4.48 1.35 -10.12
CA VAL A 84 -3.02 1.46 -10.17
C VAL A 84 -2.48 0.76 -11.42
N SER A 85 -2.99 -0.43 -11.75
CA SER A 85 -2.52 -1.13 -12.95
C SER A 85 -2.78 -0.33 -14.21
N LYS A 86 -3.97 0.24 -14.33
CA LYS A 86 -4.32 1.04 -15.49
C LYS A 86 -3.51 2.32 -15.56
N THR A 87 -3.35 2.98 -14.42
CA THR A 87 -2.60 4.23 -14.35
C THR A 87 -1.13 4.01 -14.64
N THR A 88 -0.57 2.90 -14.17
CA THR A 88 0.82 2.55 -14.44
C THR A 88 1.11 2.56 -15.95
N SER A 89 0.24 1.91 -16.70
CA SER A 89 0.40 1.89 -18.16
C SER A 89 0.32 3.27 -18.78
N LYS A 90 -0.61 4.09 -18.28
CA LYS A 90 -0.74 5.46 -18.78
C LYS A 90 0.48 6.31 -18.45
N VAL A 91 1.02 6.16 -17.25
CA VAL A 91 2.23 6.89 -16.86
C VAL A 91 3.38 6.50 -17.77
N PHE A 92 3.55 5.21 -18.01
CA PHE A 92 4.65 4.75 -18.84
C PHE A 92 4.55 5.30 -20.25
N ARG A 93 3.34 5.43 -20.77
CA ARG A 93 3.11 5.98 -22.12
C ARG A 93 3.10 7.50 -22.15
N GLY A 94 3.29 8.15 -21.02
CA GLY A 94 3.28 9.60 -20.96
C GLY A 94 1.89 10.22 -21.04
N GLU A 95 0.84 9.43 -20.81
CA GLU A 95 -0.53 9.91 -20.92
C GLU A 95 -1.03 10.54 -19.62
N THR A 96 -0.40 10.24 -18.51
CA THR A 96 -0.72 10.88 -17.25
C THR A 96 0.54 10.97 -16.38
N SER A 97 0.46 11.72 -15.31
CA SER A 97 1.60 12.00 -14.47
C SER A 97 1.83 10.91 -13.42
N ILE A 98 3.09 10.64 -13.15
CA ILE A 98 3.48 9.73 -12.07
C ILE A 98 2.99 10.26 -10.71
N GLU A 99 2.68 11.55 -10.62
CA GLU A 99 2.13 12.13 -9.40
C GLU A 99 0.82 11.46 -8.99
N ASP A 100 0.07 10.95 -9.93
CA ASP A 100 -1.17 10.25 -9.60
C ASP A 100 -0.90 9.04 -8.71
N LEU A 101 0.17 8.32 -9.00
CA LEU A 101 0.55 7.15 -8.20
C LEU A 101 1.15 7.55 -6.86
N ILE A 102 1.99 8.58 -6.88
CA ILE A 102 2.61 9.08 -5.65
C ILE A 102 1.55 9.57 -4.68
N SER A 103 0.61 10.36 -5.18
CA SER A 103 -0.46 10.91 -4.35
C SER A 103 -1.32 9.81 -3.74
N LEU A 104 -1.66 8.81 -4.54
CA LEU A 104 -2.45 7.70 -4.03
C LEU A 104 -1.72 6.97 -2.92
N ASN A 105 -0.44 6.68 -3.13
CA ASN A 105 0.35 5.99 -2.13
C ASN A 105 0.42 6.80 -0.83
N ARG A 106 0.57 8.12 -0.95
CA ARG A 106 0.62 8.98 0.24
C ARG A 106 -0.68 8.95 1.02
N ILE A 107 -1.80 8.96 0.31
CA ILE A 107 -3.11 8.89 0.95
C ILE A 107 -3.25 7.58 1.72
N ILE A 108 -2.85 6.47 1.11
CA ILE A 108 -2.92 5.17 1.76
C ILE A 108 -1.98 5.11 2.96
N MET A 109 -0.76 5.62 2.81
CA MET A 109 0.19 5.64 3.91
C MET A 109 -0.35 6.45 5.08
N GLU A 110 -0.97 7.58 4.80
CA GLU A 110 -1.56 8.41 5.84
C GLU A 110 -2.66 7.64 6.56
N GLY A 111 -3.48 6.92 5.82
CA GLY A 111 -4.50 6.08 6.41
C GLY A 111 -3.93 4.99 7.28
N LEU A 112 -2.84 4.36 6.84
CA LEU A 112 -2.19 3.32 7.63
C LEU A 112 -1.56 3.90 8.89
N ALA A 113 -0.95 5.08 8.80
CA ALA A 113 -0.33 5.72 9.94
C ALA A 113 -1.35 6.14 10.99
N THR A 114 -2.55 6.53 10.56
CA THR A 114 -3.60 6.94 11.50
C THR A 114 -4.43 5.78 11.99
N ARG A 115 -4.04 4.54 11.68
CA ARG A 115 -4.68 3.34 12.19
C ARG A 115 -3.74 2.64 13.16
N PRO A 116 -3.51 3.24 14.31
CA PRO A 116 -2.59 2.67 15.27
C PRO A 116 -3.24 1.50 16.01
N ALA A 117 -2.59 1.06 17.06
CA ALA A 117 -3.09 -0.05 17.87
C ALA A 117 -4.52 0.16 18.34
N SER A 118 -4.91 1.40 18.59
CA SER A 118 -6.28 1.68 19.02
C SER A 118 -7.29 1.30 17.94
N GLN A 119 -6.95 1.51 16.71
CA GLN A 119 -7.83 1.15 15.59
C GLN A 119 -7.91 -0.36 15.45
N ALA A 120 -6.82 -1.04 15.64
CA ALA A 120 -6.81 -2.49 15.63
C ALA A 120 -7.70 -3.05 16.73
N ARG A 121 -7.68 -2.43 17.90
CA ARG A 121 -8.56 -2.86 18.98
C ARG A 121 -10.01 -2.64 18.63
N HIS A 122 -10.31 -1.58 17.91
CA HIS A 122 -11.69 -1.35 17.46
C HIS A 122 -12.13 -2.42 16.47
N ALA A 123 -11.23 -2.90 15.66
CA ALA A 123 -11.56 -3.95 14.71
C ALA A 123 -11.92 -5.25 15.40
N ASP A 124 -11.40 -5.47 16.60
CA ASP A 124 -11.69 -6.67 17.37
C ASP A 124 -13.00 -6.58 18.12
N LYS A 125 -13.62 -5.43 18.16
CA LYS A 125 -14.89 -5.25 18.83
C LYS A 125 -16.02 -5.41 17.84
N PRO A 126 -17.24 -5.66 18.34
CA PRO A 126 -18.37 -5.66 17.44
C PRO A 126 -18.36 -4.37 16.65
N PRO A 127 -18.54 -4.45 15.36
CA PRO A 127 -18.41 -3.26 14.56
C PRO A 127 -19.46 -2.25 14.96
N LEU A 128 -18.97 -1.08 15.19
CA LEU A 128 -19.87 0.05 15.25
C LEU A 128 -20.45 0.21 13.87
N PRO A 129 -21.70 0.57 13.79
CA PRO A 129 -22.26 0.82 12.49
C PRO A 129 -21.40 1.87 11.84
N LEU A 130 -20.80 1.49 10.79
CA LEU A 130 -20.03 2.41 10.03
C LEU A 130 -20.95 3.43 9.50
N PRO A 131 -20.62 4.65 9.66
CA PRO A 131 -21.34 5.66 8.95
C PRO A 131 -21.25 5.25 7.54
N ALA A 132 -22.33 5.12 7.00
CA ALA A 132 -22.40 4.65 5.72
C ALA A 132 -21.40 5.31 4.94
N GLY A 133 -20.66 4.60 4.64
CA GLY A 133 -19.74 5.00 3.95
C GLY A 133 -18.94 5.89 4.40
N GLY A 134 -19.17 6.12 4.99
CA GLY A 134 -18.35 6.80 5.26
C GLY A 134 -17.19 6.48 5.51
N MET A 135 -16.93 6.53 5.71
CA MET A 135 -16.07 6.41 6.06
C MET A 135 -15.41 6.01 5.79
N MET A 136 -15.49 5.94 5.72
CA MET A 136 -14.99 5.48 5.44
C MET A 136 -15.22 5.42 4.64
N GLY A 137 -15.28 5.64 4.49
CA GLY A 137 -15.64 5.44 3.64
C GLY A 137 -15.67 5.44 3.23
#